data_8eb53ba8e2ed38f0dd4f3aea1ce04696
#
_entry.id   8eb53ba8e2ed38f0dd4f3aea1ce04696
#
_cell.length_a   1.000
_cell.length_b   1.000
_cell.length_c   1.000
_cell.angle_alpha   90.00
_cell.angle_beta   90.00
_cell.angle_gamma   90.00
#
_symmetry.space_group_name_H-M   'P 1'
#
loop_
_entity.id
_entity.type
_entity.pdbx_description
1 polymer ?
#
loop_
_entity_poly.entity_id
_entity_poly.type
_entity_poly.pdbx_seq_one_letter_code
_entity_poly.pdbx_strand_id
1 'polypeptide(L)'
;RGQMTVLDEHIAHHQHTCQLYKELLAGVEGIVLHENPSSRFDSNYWLNTILLDPSLHVKGEEHAYETAVQGAVGGAAGVTHVASSLHTDSEPNRNVEAMRMALDAVGIESRPLWKPMHLQPVYKNNPRYVNGVSESLFKQGLCLPSGPCVTDEDVAYIVQEIKNSVKK
;
A
#
# COMPACT_ATOMS: atom_id res chain seq x y z
N ARG A 1 -15.85 -25.10 2.30
CA ARG A 1 -16.21 -25.86 1.08
C ARG A 1 -16.73 -24.93 -0.01
N GLY A 2 -17.62 -23.96 0.33
CA GLY A 2 -18.18 -23.02 -0.65
C GLY A 2 -17.15 -22.16 -1.37
N GLN A 3 -16.13 -21.65 -0.68
CA GLN A 3 -15.09 -20.81 -1.31
C GLN A 3 -14.20 -21.60 -2.30
N MET A 4 -14.07 -22.92 -2.11
CA MET A 4 -13.27 -23.74 -3.02
C MET A 4 -13.94 -23.94 -4.40
N THR A 5 -15.23 -23.72 -4.51
CA THR A 5 -15.94 -23.87 -5.80
C THR A 5 -15.72 -22.71 -6.77
N VAL A 6 -15.26 -21.57 -6.27
CA VAL A 6 -14.99 -20.33 -7.04
C VAL A 6 -13.52 -19.92 -6.97
N LEU A 7 -12.65 -20.78 -6.44
CA LEU A 7 -11.25 -20.45 -6.21
C LEU A 7 -10.50 -20.09 -7.50
N ASP A 8 -10.66 -20.91 -8.52
CA ASP A 8 -9.95 -20.71 -9.80
C ASP A 8 -10.41 -19.41 -10.50
N GLU A 9 -11.70 -19.08 -10.40
CA GLU A 9 -12.25 -17.83 -10.91
C GLU A 9 -11.64 -16.62 -10.17
N HIS A 10 -11.52 -16.69 -8.84
CA HIS A 10 -10.93 -15.63 -8.05
C HIS A 10 -9.43 -15.46 -8.32
N ILE A 11 -8.69 -16.57 -8.51
CA ILE A 11 -7.27 -16.50 -8.88
C ILE A 11 -7.12 -15.83 -10.25
N ALA A 12 -7.90 -16.24 -11.23
CA ALA A 12 -7.88 -15.64 -12.57
C ALA A 12 -8.23 -14.15 -12.53
N HIS A 13 -9.23 -13.77 -11.74
CA HIS A 13 -9.59 -12.36 -11.52
C HIS A 13 -8.44 -11.55 -10.92
N HIS A 14 -7.79 -12.05 -9.85
CA HIS A 14 -6.66 -11.35 -9.23
C HIS A 14 -5.47 -11.21 -10.17
N GLN A 15 -5.18 -12.23 -10.97
CA GLN A 15 -4.13 -12.17 -12.00
C GLN A 15 -4.45 -11.14 -13.08
N HIS A 16 -5.70 -11.09 -13.55
CA HIS A 16 -6.18 -10.08 -14.48
C HIS A 16 -6.07 -8.67 -13.90
N THR A 17 -6.54 -8.46 -12.68
CA THR A 17 -6.45 -7.16 -11.98
C THR A 17 -4.99 -6.71 -11.84
N CYS A 18 -4.07 -7.63 -11.51
CA CYS A 18 -2.64 -7.33 -11.44
C CYS A 18 -2.09 -6.88 -12.80
N GLN A 19 -2.44 -7.60 -13.87
CA GLN A 19 -1.99 -7.26 -15.21
C GLN A 19 -2.52 -5.88 -15.64
N LEU A 20 -3.77 -5.57 -15.32
CA LEU A 20 -4.38 -4.28 -15.64
C LEU A 20 -3.70 -3.13 -14.87
N TYR A 21 -3.41 -3.30 -13.57
CA TYR A 21 -2.60 -2.33 -12.83
C TYR A 21 -1.23 -2.11 -13.47
N LYS A 22 -0.57 -3.18 -13.88
CA LYS A 22 0.73 -3.12 -14.55
C LYS A 22 0.68 -2.29 -15.83
N GLU A 23 -0.31 -2.54 -16.67
CA GLU A 23 -0.49 -1.83 -17.94
C GLU A 23 -0.81 -0.34 -17.73
N LEU A 24 -1.74 -0.04 -16.82
CA LEU A 24 -2.18 1.33 -16.57
C LEU A 24 -1.17 2.17 -15.80
N LEU A 25 -0.32 1.54 -14.97
CA LEU A 25 0.76 2.22 -14.26
C LEU A 25 2.04 2.33 -15.10
N ALA A 26 2.11 1.66 -16.24
CA ALA A 26 3.26 1.71 -17.12
C ALA A 26 3.61 3.17 -17.49
N GLY A 27 4.88 3.54 -17.27
CA GLY A 27 5.39 4.89 -17.54
C GLY A 27 5.05 5.95 -16.50
N VAL A 28 4.44 5.59 -15.38
CA VAL A 28 4.32 6.48 -14.21
C VAL A 28 5.64 6.49 -13.47
N GLU A 29 6.40 7.57 -13.64
CA GLU A 29 7.73 7.69 -13.02
C GLU A 29 7.63 7.66 -11.48
N GLY A 30 8.52 6.91 -10.85
CA GLY A 30 8.58 6.78 -9.38
C GLY A 30 7.56 5.83 -8.77
N ILE A 31 6.76 5.13 -9.57
CA ILE A 31 5.82 4.09 -9.11
C ILE A 31 6.07 2.78 -9.84
N VAL A 32 6.25 1.70 -9.09
CA VAL A 32 6.49 0.36 -9.64
C VAL A 32 5.52 -0.64 -9.02
N LEU A 33 4.87 -1.46 -9.83
CA LEU A 33 4.09 -2.60 -9.33
C LEU A 33 5.06 -3.67 -8.81
N HIS A 34 4.81 -4.16 -7.59
CA HIS A 34 5.61 -5.23 -7.00
C HIS A 34 5.19 -6.58 -7.58
N GLU A 35 6.03 -7.13 -8.43
CA GLU A 35 5.78 -8.38 -9.15
C GLU A 35 6.60 -9.56 -8.60
N ASN A 36 6.31 -10.75 -9.11
CA ASN A 36 7.13 -11.93 -8.86
C ASN A 36 8.59 -11.68 -9.29
N PRO A 37 9.57 -12.05 -8.46
CA PRO A 37 10.99 -11.80 -8.77
C PRO A 37 11.51 -12.65 -9.94
N SER A 38 10.83 -13.72 -10.29
CA SER A 38 11.14 -14.55 -11.46
C SER A 38 9.99 -15.50 -11.79
N SER A 39 10.06 -16.15 -12.96
CA SER A 39 9.08 -17.17 -13.40
C SER A 39 9.05 -18.44 -12.54
N ARG A 40 9.93 -18.58 -11.55
CA ARG A 40 9.89 -19.69 -10.58
C ARG A 40 8.89 -19.46 -9.46
N PHE A 41 8.30 -18.27 -9.37
CA PHE A 41 7.28 -17.90 -8.39
C PHE A 41 5.96 -17.71 -9.11
N ASP A 42 4.90 -18.23 -8.52
CA ASP A 42 3.54 -18.10 -9.03
C ASP A 42 2.66 -17.53 -7.92
N SER A 43 2.41 -16.23 -7.97
CA SER A 43 1.52 -15.55 -7.03
C SER A 43 0.09 -15.59 -7.53
N ASN A 44 -0.85 -15.77 -6.64
CA ASN A 44 -2.26 -15.57 -6.94
C ASN A 44 -2.68 -14.09 -6.92
N TYR A 45 -1.74 -13.18 -6.64
CA TYR A 45 -1.96 -11.72 -6.56
C TYR A 45 -3.17 -11.33 -5.68
N TRP A 46 -3.34 -12.03 -4.58
CA TRP A 46 -4.34 -11.67 -3.58
C TRP A 46 -4.35 -10.16 -3.26
N LEU A 47 -3.16 -9.56 -3.22
CA LEU A 47 -2.96 -8.12 -3.07
C LEU A 47 -2.08 -7.61 -4.20
N ASN A 48 -2.49 -6.51 -4.80
CA ASN A 48 -1.66 -5.73 -5.71
C ASN A 48 -0.97 -4.63 -4.91
N THR A 49 0.35 -4.59 -4.97
CA THR A 49 1.17 -3.66 -4.20
C THR A 49 1.99 -2.81 -5.14
N ILE A 50 1.95 -1.50 -4.93
CA ILE A 50 2.86 -0.56 -5.58
C ILE A 50 3.97 -0.15 -4.62
N LEU A 51 5.15 0.11 -5.17
CA LEU A 51 6.28 0.70 -4.46
C LEU A 51 6.46 2.12 -4.98
N LEU A 52 6.50 3.07 -4.07
CA LEU A 52 6.75 4.48 -4.36
C LEU A 52 8.23 4.78 -4.13
N ASP A 53 8.89 5.33 -5.14
CA ASP A 53 10.26 5.81 -4.97
C ASP A 53 10.30 6.88 -3.87
N PRO A 54 11.29 6.85 -2.96
CA PRO A 54 11.40 7.85 -1.89
C PRO A 54 11.53 9.30 -2.38
N SER A 55 11.98 9.51 -3.61
CA SER A 55 12.07 10.83 -4.24
C SER A 55 10.79 11.29 -4.93
N LEU A 56 9.79 10.41 -5.05
CA LEU A 56 8.49 10.76 -5.62
C LEU A 56 7.74 11.70 -4.68
N HIS A 57 7.34 12.87 -5.18
CA HIS A 57 6.55 13.82 -4.42
C HIS A 57 5.06 13.64 -4.67
N VAL A 58 4.30 13.55 -3.58
CA VAL A 58 2.84 13.41 -3.58
C VAL A 58 2.19 14.67 -3.00
N LYS A 59 1.04 15.05 -3.51
CA LYS A 59 0.28 16.20 -3.00
C LYS A 59 -0.14 15.94 -1.54
N GLY A 60 0.03 16.94 -0.68
CA GLY A 60 -0.27 16.81 0.75
C GLY A 60 0.80 16.12 1.60
N GLU A 61 1.95 15.74 1.00
CA GLU A 61 3.04 15.06 1.70
C GLU A 61 3.55 15.81 2.93
N GLU A 62 3.55 17.13 2.88
CA GLU A 62 3.91 18.00 3.99
C GLU A 62 3.02 17.82 5.23
N HIS A 63 1.77 17.40 5.03
CA HIS A 63 0.77 17.20 6.09
C HIS A 63 0.48 15.73 6.42
N ALA A 64 1.17 14.80 5.78
CA ALA A 64 0.86 13.36 5.83
C ALA A 64 0.71 12.79 7.25
N TYR A 65 1.48 13.28 8.22
CA TYR A 65 1.42 12.83 9.62
C TYR A 65 0.77 13.85 10.58
N GLU A 66 0.62 15.11 10.19
CA GLU A 66 0.00 16.15 11.03
C GLU A 66 -1.51 15.91 11.19
N THR A 67 -2.18 15.45 10.13
CA THR A 67 -3.62 15.15 10.17
C THR A 67 -3.94 13.96 11.09
N ALA A 68 -3.07 12.97 11.18
CA ALA A 68 -3.23 11.83 12.09
C ALA A 68 -3.18 12.26 13.56
N VAL A 69 -2.37 13.26 13.92
CA VAL A 69 -2.28 13.81 15.27
C VAL A 69 -3.54 14.58 15.65
N GLN A 70 -4.10 15.36 14.74
CA GLN A 70 -5.32 16.14 15.00
C GLN A 70 -6.57 15.26 15.13
N GLY A 71 -6.68 14.19 14.34
CA GLY A 71 -7.77 13.23 14.47
C GLY A 71 -7.78 12.45 15.78
N ALA A 72 -6.63 12.31 16.43
CA ALA A 72 -6.46 11.62 17.71
C ALA A 72 -6.99 12.42 18.92
N VAL A 73 -7.11 13.73 18.80
CA VAL A 73 -7.54 14.61 19.91
C VAL A 73 -9.06 14.78 19.98
N GLY A 74 -9.79 14.44 18.95
CA GLY A 74 -11.20 14.79 18.77
C GLY A 74 -12.25 13.69 18.77
N GLY A 75 -11.93 12.39 18.86
CA GLY A 75 -12.99 11.39 18.75
C GLY A 75 -12.61 9.93 18.97
N ALA A 76 -13.48 9.22 19.62
CA ALA A 76 -13.35 7.83 20.08
C ALA A 76 -13.26 6.74 18.98
N ALA A 77 -13.10 7.06 17.73
CA ALA A 77 -13.21 6.09 16.62
C ALA A 77 -11.89 5.79 15.86
N GLY A 78 -10.74 6.34 16.27
CA GLY A 78 -9.54 6.25 15.46
C GLY A 78 -8.26 5.87 16.22
N VAL A 79 -8.32 4.94 17.11
CA VAL A 79 -7.22 4.66 18.07
C VAL A 79 -5.95 4.05 17.44
N THR A 80 -5.93 3.67 16.19
CA THR A 80 -4.84 2.87 15.64
C THR A 80 -3.62 3.66 15.13
N HIS A 81 -3.69 4.99 15.03
CA HIS A 81 -2.59 5.80 14.45
C HIS A 81 -1.87 6.73 15.44
N VAL A 82 -2.28 6.77 16.68
CA VAL A 82 -1.78 7.75 17.68
C VAL A 82 -0.32 7.52 18.11
N ALA A 83 0.23 6.35 17.88
CA ALA A 83 1.58 6.00 18.35
C ALA A 83 2.72 6.48 17.44
N SER A 84 2.42 7.02 16.26
CA SER A 84 3.44 7.22 15.24
C SER A 84 4.24 8.52 15.34
N SER A 85 3.73 9.54 16.03
CA SER A 85 4.42 10.84 16.13
C SER A 85 5.77 10.79 16.86
N LEU A 86 6.07 9.71 17.57
CA LEU A 86 7.30 9.54 18.34
C LEU A 86 8.34 8.63 17.69
N HIS A 87 8.03 7.95 16.58
CA HIS A 87 8.94 6.98 15.94
C HIS A 87 8.84 7.03 14.41
N THR A 88 9.30 8.13 13.81
CA THR A 88 9.32 8.32 12.35
C THR A 88 10.03 7.21 11.58
N ASP A 89 11.00 6.53 12.19
CA ASP A 89 11.75 5.43 11.56
C ASP A 89 10.93 4.13 11.39
N SER A 90 9.81 4.02 12.10
CA SER A 90 8.96 2.82 12.09
C SER A 90 7.63 3.02 11.35
N GLU A 91 7.50 4.04 10.54
CA GLU A 91 6.32 4.35 9.74
C GLU A 91 6.65 4.33 8.24
N PRO A 92 5.66 4.20 7.33
CA PRO A 92 5.86 4.39 5.90
C PRO A 92 6.47 5.75 5.57
N ASN A 93 7.04 5.90 4.38
CA ASN A 93 7.50 7.21 3.92
C ASN A 93 6.33 8.19 3.79
N ARG A 94 6.61 9.49 3.94
CA ARG A 94 5.58 10.53 3.87
C ARG A 94 4.77 10.51 2.58
N ASN A 95 5.42 10.23 1.45
CA ASN A 95 4.76 10.13 0.16
C ASN A 95 3.78 8.94 0.07
N VAL A 96 4.09 7.81 0.73
CA VAL A 96 3.19 6.65 0.82
C VAL A 96 1.95 7.01 1.64
N GLU A 97 2.13 7.65 2.79
CA GLU A 97 1.01 8.09 3.62
C GLU A 97 0.18 9.16 2.93
N ALA A 98 0.81 10.12 2.25
CA ALA A 98 0.10 11.14 1.46
C ALA A 98 -0.72 10.50 0.32
N MET A 99 -0.17 9.51 -0.38
CA MET A 99 -0.89 8.75 -1.41
C MET A 99 -2.09 8.02 -0.82
N ARG A 100 -1.92 7.34 0.31
CA ARG A 100 -3.00 6.68 1.04
C ARG A 100 -4.12 7.66 1.40
N MET A 101 -3.76 8.81 1.95
CA MET A 101 -4.73 9.86 2.32
C MET A 101 -5.45 10.43 1.11
N ALA A 102 -4.74 10.67 0.01
CA ALA A 102 -5.33 11.17 -1.23
C ALA A 102 -6.35 10.17 -1.81
N LEU A 103 -6.06 8.88 -1.78
CA LEU A 103 -6.97 7.83 -2.22
C LEU A 103 -8.18 7.70 -1.28
N ASP A 104 -7.97 7.76 0.04
CA ASP A 104 -9.03 7.72 1.05
C ASP A 104 -10.03 8.89 0.88
N ALA A 105 -9.53 10.07 0.54
CA ALA A 105 -10.35 11.27 0.31
C ALA A 105 -11.34 11.12 -0.86
N VAL A 106 -11.09 10.20 -1.79
CA VAL A 106 -11.97 9.88 -2.93
C VAL A 106 -12.64 8.51 -2.80
N GLY A 107 -12.62 7.94 -1.59
CA GLY A 107 -13.30 6.69 -1.26
C GLY A 107 -12.56 5.42 -1.70
N ILE A 108 -11.26 5.50 -1.97
CA ILE A 108 -10.42 4.35 -2.34
C ILE A 108 -9.63 3.91 -1.11
N GLU A 109 -9.98 2.74 -0.55
CA GLU A 109 -9.24 2.17 0.56
C GLU A 109 -7.91 1.58 0.08
N SER A 110 -6.82 2.04 0.69
CA SER A 110 -5.48 1.49 0.49
C SER A 110 -4.76 1.33 1.83
N ARG A 111 -3.78 0.43 1.90
CA ARG A 111 -3.08 0.12 3.15
C ARG A 111 -1.58 0.05 2.91
N PRO A 112 -0.74 0.63 3.79
CA PRO A 112 0.69 0.35 3.77
C PRO A 112 0.96 -1.15 3.88
N LEU A 113 2.11 -1.61 3.40
CA LEU A 113 2.58 -2.96 3.68
C LEU A 113 2.72 -3.20 5.18
N TRP A 114 2.74 -4.48 5.59
CA TRP A 114 2.84 -4.87 6.99
C TRP A 114 4.16 -4.40 7.61
N LYS A 115 4.05 -3.77 8.77
CA LYS A 115 5.21 -3.43 9.58
C LYS A 115 5.98 -4.71 9.95
N PRO A 116 7.28 -4.78 9.63
CA PRO A 116 8.12 -5.92 9.98
C PRO A 116 8.06 -6.27 11.46
N MET A 117 8.04 -7.55 11.78
CA MET A 117 7.88 -8.03 13.15
C MET A 117 8.89 -7.43 14.11
N HIS A 118 10.17 -7.33 13.73
CA HIS A 118 11.24 -6.79 14.56
C HIS A 118 11.14 -5.27 14.80
N LEU A 119 10.29 -4.54 14.07
CA LEU A 119 9.97 -3.14 14.31
C LEU A 119 8.76 -2.96 15.24
N GLN A 120 8.04 -4.03 15.52
CA GLN A 120 6.90 -3.98 16.44
C GLN A 120 7.37 -3.97 17.88
N PRO A 121 6.79 -3.13 18.77
CA PRO A 121 7.25 -3.00 20.16
C PRO A 121 7.37 -4.32 20.92
N VAL A 122 6.44 -5.26 20.69
CA VAL A 122 6.39 -6.58 21.34
C VAL A 122 7.61 -7.43 20.98
N TYR A 123 8.16 -7.30 19.78
CA TYR A 123 9.25 -8.14 19.27
C TYR A 123 10.60 -7.43 19.20
N LYS A 124 10.67 -6.17 19.62
CA LYS A 124 11.87 -5.32 19.48
C LYS A 124 13.14 -5.95 20.03
N ASN A 125 13.03 -6.70 21.13
CA ASN A 125 14.16 -7.31 21.83
C ASN A 125 14.38 -8.80 21.47
N ASN A 126 13.61 -9.35 20.52
CA ASN A 126 13.73 -10.75 20.15
C ASN A 126 14.88 -10.95 19.15
N PRO A 127 15.51 -12.15 19.14
CA PRO A 127 16.50 -12.49 18.11
C PRO A 127 15.91 -12.33 16.72
N ARG A 128 16.69 -11.78 15.80
CA ARG A 128 16.27 -11.51 14.42
C ARG A 128 17.41 -11.66 13.44
N TYR A 129 17.09 -12.07 12.23
CA TYR A 129 17.99 -12.09 11.08
C TYR A 129 17.38 -11.19 10.01
N VAL A 130 17.92 -10.00 9.82
CA VAL A 130 17.38 -8.97 8.93
C VAL A 130 18.48 -8.43 8.02
N ASN A 131 18.10 -8.04 6.81
CA ASN A 131 18.98 -7.47 5.79
C ASN A 131 18.45 -6.13 5.24
N GLY A 132 17.42 -5.55 5.87
CA GLY A 132 16.82 -4.26 5.50
C GLY A 132 15.77 -4.34 4.41
N VAL A 133 15.56 -5.47 3.73
CA VAL A 133 14.59 -5.59 2.63
C VAL A 133 13.17 -5.38 3.11
N SER A 134 12.78 -6.02 4.21
CA SER A 134 11.41 -5.89 4.74
C SER A 134 11.08 -4.48 5.23
N GLU A 135 12.07 -3.78 5.81
CA GLU A 135 11.93 -2.37 6.21
C GLU A 135 11.78 -1.48 4.98
N SER A 136 12.59 -1.70 3.94
CA SER A 136 12.52 -0.95 2.69
C SER A 136 11.17 -1.12 2.02
N LEU A 137 10.68 -2.35 1.90
CA LEU A 137 9.35 -2.62 1.33
C LEU A 137 8.23 -1.99 2.14
N PHE A 138 8.27 -2.07 3.47
CA PHE A 138 7.30 -1.43 4.35
C PHE A 138 7.29 0.09 4.17
N LYS A 139 8.47 0.70 4.03
CA LYS A 139 8.58 2.15 3.85
C LYS A 139 8.02 2.67 2.53
N GLN A 140 8.06 1.87 1.49
CA GLN A 140 7.72 2.27 0.12
C GLN A 140 6.40 1.69 -0.38
N GLY A 141 5.90 0.64 0.26
CA GLY A 141 4.81 -0.18 -0.27
C GLY A 141 3.42 0.28 0.13
N LEU A 142 2.51 0.28 -0.84
CA LEU A 142 1.09 0.54 -0.66
C LEU A 142 0.27 -0.54 -1.37
N CYS A 143 -0.60 -1.23 -0.62
CA CYS A 143 -1.55 -2.19 -1.16
C CYS A 143 -2.76 -1.46 -1.75
N LEU A 144 -3.12 -1.83 -2.96
CA LEU A 144 -4.28 -1.32 -3.70
C LEU A 144 -5.46 -2.30 -3.63
N PRO A 145 -6.70 -1.85 -3.85
CA PRO A 145 -7.86 -2.72 -3.95
C PRO A 145 -7.62 -3.85 -4.95
N SER A 146 -7.93 -5.08 -4.53
CA SER A 146 -7.64 -6.29 -5.32
C SER A 146 -8.70 -7.37 -5.12
N GLY A 147 -9.80 -7.07 -4.43
CA GLY A 147 -10.86 -8.03 -4.14
C GLY A 147 -11.62 -8.48 -5.39
N PRO A 148 -12.35 -9.61 -5.31
CA PRO A 148 -13.09 -10.16 -6.46
C PRO A 148 -14.24 -9.26 -6.95
N CYS A 149 -14.56 -8.19 -6.24
CA CYS A 149 -15.57 -7.19 -6.62
C CYS A 149 -14.98 -5.99 -7.38
N VAL A 150 -13.64 -5.90 -7.49
CA VAL A 150 -12.96 -4.79 -8.16
C VAL A 150 -13.10 -4.97 -9.67
N THR A 151 -13.73 -4.02 -10.35
CA THR A 151 -13.92 -4.04 -11.80
C THR A 151 -12.75 -3.40 -12.53
N ASP A 152 -12.68 -3.58 -13.86
CA ASP A 152 -11.68 -2.92 -14.70
C ASP A 152 -11.82 -1.40 -14.66
N GLU A 153 -13.05 -0.89 -14.57
CA GLU A 153 -13.35 0.54 -14.41
C GLU A 153 -12.85 1.06 -13.05
N ASP A 154 -13.01 0.28 -11.99
CA ASP A 154 -12.47 0.64 -10.66
C ASP A 154 -10.95 0.75 -10.71
N VAL A 155 -10.28 -0.22 -11.33
CA VAL A 155 -8.81 -0.18 -11.50
C VAL A 155 -8.38 1.06 -12.28
N ALA A 156 -9.07 1.37 -13.38
CA ALA A 156 -8.76 2.56 -14.18
C ALA A 156 -8.97 3.86 -13.36
N TYR A 157 -10.02 3.94 -12.58
CA TYR A 157 -10.29 5.06 -11.66
C TYR A 157 -9.20 5.19 -10.60
N ILE A 158 -8.84 4.08 -9.92
CA ILE A 158 -7.79 4.06 -8.90
C ILE A 158 -6.47 4.58 -9.48
N VAL A 159 -6.08 4.07 -10.65
CA VAL A 159 -4.82 4.49 -11.31
C VAL A 159 -4.88 5.97 -11.72
N GLN A 160 -6.03 6.45 -12.16
CA GLN A 160 -6.19 7.88 -12.49
C GLN A 160 -6.00 8.75 -11.24
N GLU A 161 -6.56 8.36 -10.10
CA GLU A 161 -6.41 9.09 -8.84
C GLU A 161 -4.97 9.03 -8.30
N ILE A 162 -4.28 7.89 -8.47
CA ILE A 162 -2.84 7.80 -8.19
C ILE A 162 -2.06 8.83 -9.03
N LYS A 163 -2.30 8.88 -10.34
CA LYS A 163 -1.65 9.84 -11.25
C LYS A 163 -1.96 11.29 -10.89
N ASN A 164 -3.20 11.57 -10.49
CA ASN A 164 -3.65 12.90 -10.06
C ASN A 164 -2.95 13.35 -8.76
N SER A 165 -2.55 12.41 -7.92
CA SER A 165 -1.93 12.68 -6.62
C SER A 165 -0.42 12.97 -6.71
N VAL A 166 0.24 12.56 -7.77
CA VAL A 166 1.67 12.85 -7.99
C VAL A 166 1.86 14.32 -8.33
N LYS A 167 2.88 14.96 -7.72
CA LYS A 167 3.33 16.31 -8.09
C LYS A 167 4.14 16.22 -9.40
N LYS A 168 3.84 17.08 -10.33
CA LYS A 168 4.61 17.25 -11.57
C LYS A 168 5.83 18.11 -11.32
#